data_f1b9f5aa90f688754d65e530229a3b07
#
_entry.id   f1b9f5aa90f688754d65e530229a3b07
#
_cell.length_a   1.000
_cell.length_b   1.000
_cell.length_c   1.000
_cell.angle_alpha   90.00
_cell.angle_beta   90.00
_cell.angle_gamma   90.00
#
_symmetry.space_group_name_H-M   'P 1'
#
loop_
_entity.id
_entity.type
_entity.pdbx_description
1 polymer ?
#
loop_
_entity_poly.entity_id
_entity_poly.type
_entity_poly.pdbx_seq_one_letter_code
_entity_poly.pdbx_strand_id
1 'polypeptide(L)'
;MFCIVATAAMAQSGTNSPYTRYGFGQLSDQSFGNSKAMGGIAYGLRDGLHINAANPASYSAVDSLTFLFDAGMSLQNTNFKENGVKTNAKNSTIDYIAMQFRLWKRMGMTMGFLPYSIVGYNMSKTDMIPNSEDQYGNTTSKVTSYSGDGGLQQVFVGLGYKVFDNLSIGANFSYLYGEISHTSSLTFSNPNADTSVRSDKLEINDYKLDLGMQYTQHFGKKHTLNLGAVYSLGHDIKGTGYKFNETYLSGSTIPTSQSVDTIKNAFSLPHTLGLGITYVYNNRLTLGVDYTLQKWEETKFFNESGKFQDRTKIAFGAEYLPNAIGRNYLKRIRYRAGAYYSAPYAKVDGKEGAREYGVSFGFGLPLEVFQGRSILNISGQYVKVSPKVKGMLEENYLRVNIGLTFNDRWFMKWKVE
;
A
#
# COMPACT_ATOMS: atom_id res chain seq x y z
N MET A 1 11.76 19.61 -20.32
CA MET A 1 10.38 19.29 -20.76
C MET A 1 9.83 18.07 -20.02
N PHE A 2 10.04 17.97 -18.69
CA PHE A 2 9.63 16.83 -17.85
C PHE A 2 8.60 17.17 -16.75
N CYS A 3 8.20 18.44 -16.62
CA CYS A 3 7.33 18.88 -15.51
C CYS A 3 5.81 18.89 -15.81
N ILE A 4 5.36 18.59 -17.02
CA ILE A 4 3.94 18.74 -17.39
C ILE A 4 3.14 17.43 -17.24
N VAL A 5 3.79 16.28 -17.12
CA VAL A 5 3.09 14.98 -17.01
C VAL A 5 2.66 14.65 -15.57
N ALA A 6 3.26 15.29 -14.56
CA ALA A 6 3.01 14.98 -13.15
C ALA A 6 1.67 15.49 -12.62
N THR A 7 1.08 16.54 -13.22
CA THR A 7 -0.16 17.14 -12.71
C THR A 7 -1.44 16.43 -13.13
N ALA A 8 -1.41 15.64 -14.21
CA ALA A 8 -2.57 14.88 -14.65
C ALA A 8 -2.78 13.55 -13.90
N ALA A 9 -1.73 13.02 -13.26
CA ALA A 9 -1.80 11.73 -12.53
C ALA A 9 -2.38 11.85 -11.12
N MET A 10 -2.46 13.06 -10.56
CA MET A 10 -2.95 13.30 -9.20
C MET A 10 -4.48 13.44 -9.11
N ALA A 11 -5.19 13.47 -10.24
CA ALA A 11 -6.64 13.69 -10.28
C ALA A 11 -7.49 12.41 -10.31
N GLN A 12 -6.87 11.23 -10.39
CA GLN A 12 -7.61 9.95 -10.34
C GLN A 12 -7.39 9.27 -9.00
N SER A 13 -8.49 8.89 -8.34
CA SER A 13 -8.46 8.03 -7.16
C SER A 13 -7.66 6.76 -7.47
N GLY A 14 -6.73 6.39 -6.58
CA GLY A 14 -5.88 5.21 -6.74
C GLY A 14 -6.63 3.87 -6.60
N THR A 15 -7.91 3.91 -6.22
CA THR A 15 -8.80 2.75 -6.07
C THR A 15 -10.26 3.18 -6.24
N ASN A 16 -11.14 2.22 -6.54
CA ASN A 16 -12.60 2.40 -6.54
C ASN A 16 -13.28 1.35 -5.65
N SER A 17 -12.56 0.76 -4.71
CA SER A 17 -13.07 -0.30 -3.85
C SER A 17 -14.02 0.24 -2.78
N PRO A 18 -15.27 -0.20 -2.70
CA PRO A 18 -16.20 0.12 -1.62
C PRO A 18 -15.71 -0.26 -0.24
N TYR A 19 -14.80 -1.22 -0.13
CA TYR A 19 -14.18 -1.58 1.15
C TYR A 19 -13.29 -0.48 1.73
N THR A 20 -12.87 0.50 0.91
CA THR A 20 -12.11 1.67 1.40
C THR A 20 -12.95 2.67 2.18
N ARG A 21 -14.27 2.45 2.28
CA ARG A 21 -15.17 3.20 3.16
C ARG A 21 -14.86 3.01 4.65
N TYR A 22 -14.18 1.95 5.00
CA TYR A 22 -13.96 1.58 6.40
C TYR A 22 -12.53 1.92 6.85
N GLY A 23 -12.44 2.63 7.97
CA GLY A 23 -11.18 2.98 8.61
C GLY A 23 -10.31 3.92 7.77
N PHE A 24 -9.03 3.57 7.65
CA PHE A 24 -8.05 4.34 6.86
C PHE A 24 -8.06 3.97 5.36
N GLY A 25 -9.04 3.19 4.90
CA GLY A 25 -9.12 2.73 3.51
C GLY A 25 -8.27 1.48 3.24
N GLN A 26 -7.84 1.31 2.00
CA GLN A 26 -6.97 0.21 1.58
C GLN A 26 -5.52 0.52 1.97
N LEU A 27 -4.93 -0.31 2.82
CA LEU A 27 -3.53 -0.20 3.19
C LEU A 27 -2.64 -0.53 1.99
N SER A 28 -1.70 0.36 1.68
CA SER A 28 -0.78 0.19 0.56
C SER A 28 0.28 -0.86 0.87
N ASP A 29 0.68 -1.62 -0.15
CA ASP A 29 1.79 -2.55 -0.03
C ASP A 29 3.10 -1.76 0.04
N GLN A 30 3.86 -1.97 1.12
CA GLN A 30 5.13 -1.29 1.36
C GLN A 30 6.30 -1.94 0.59
N SER A 31 6.01 -2.86 -0.33
CA SER A 31 7.00 -3.56 -1.14
C SER A 31 7.29 -2.81 -2.44
N PHE A 32 8.52 -2.90 -2.92
CA PHE A 32 9.00 -2.29 -4.16
C PHE A 32 8.94 -3.27 -5.35
N GLY A 33 9.32 -2.83 -6.54
CA GLY A 33 9.09 -3.54 -7.79
C GLY A 33 9.53 -5.01 -7.83
N ASN A 34 10.70 -5.33 -7.27
CA ASN A 34 11.18 -6.70 -7.18
C ASN A 34 10.31 -7.55 -6.23
N SER A 35 9.97 -7.02 -5.06
CA SER A 35 9.16 -7.70 -4.04
C SER A 35 7.72 -7.88 -4.48
N LYS A 36 7.12 -6.90 -5.18
CA LYS A 36 5.76 -7.00 -5.74
C LYS A 36 5.59 -8.20 -6.66
N ALA A 37 6.62 -8.50 -7.46
CA ALA A 37 6.63 -9.67 -8.32
C ALA A 37 6.75 -11.01 -7.55
N MET A 38 7.16 -10.96 -6.28
CA MET A 38 7.37 -12.11 -5.39
C MET A 38 6.34 -12.15 -4.23
N GLY A 39 5.08 -11.79 -4.49
CA GLY A 39 4.02 -11.82 -3.48
C GLY A 39 4.15 -10.77 -2.38
N GLY A 40 5.11 -9.85 -2.49
CA GLY A 40 5.37 -8.80 -1.50
C GLY A 40 6.29 -9.24 -0.36
N ILE A 41 7.06 -10.34 -0.50
CA ILE A 41 8.10 -10.68 0.49
C ILE A 41 9.17 -9.59 0.54
N ALA A 42 9.65 -9.25 1.74
CA ALA A 42 10.61 -8.18 1.92
C ALA A 42 11.50 -8.34 3.16
N TYR A 43 10.98 -8.89 4.26
CA TYR A 43 11.68 -8.82 5.56
C TYR A 43 13.03 -9.53 5.57
N GLY A 44 13.11 -10.70 4.92
CA GLY A 44 14.35 -11.45 4.77
C GLY A 44 15.16 -11.08 3.52
N LEU A 45 14.61 -10.31 2.58
CA LEU A 45 15.32 -9.94 1.36
C LEU A 45 16.48 -8.98 1.66
N ARG A 46 17.66 -9.35 1.16
CA ARG A 46 18.89 -8.59 1.34
C ARG A 46 19.77 -8.68 0.11
N ASP A 47 19.83 -7.61 -0.65
CA ASP A 47 20.80 -7.46 -1.74
C ASP A 47 21.25 -6.00 -1.85
N GLY A 48 22.31 -5.74 -2.60
CA GLY A 48 22.85 -4.38 -2.82
C GLY A 48 22.29 -3.70 -4.07
N LEU A 49 21.33 -4.31 -4.77
CA LEU A 49 20.85 -3.85 -6.08
C LEU A 49 19.46 -3.24 -6.03
N HIS A 50 18.69 -3.51 -4.98
CA HIS A 50 17.31 -3.05 -4.79
C HIS A 50 17.13 -2.37 -3.45
N ILE A 51 16.25 -1.37 -3.42
CA ILE A 51 15.82 -0.72 -2.18
C ILE A 51 14.72 -1.56 -1.53
N ASN A 52 14.84 -1.81 -0.23
CA ASN A 52 13.85 -2.55 0.55
C ASN A 52 13.41 -1.73 1.77
N ALA A 53 12.41 -0.87 1.58
CA ALA A 53 11.89 0.01 2.63
C ALA A 53 11.19 -0.74 3.77
N ALA A 54 10.70 -1.97 3.51
CA ALA A 54 9.99 -2.75 4.52
C ALA A 54 10.89 -3.29 5.64
N ASN A 55 12.22 -3.42 5.39
CA ASN A 55 13.18 -3.75 6.45
C ASN A 55 14.43 -2.86 6.36
N PRO A 56 14.55 -1.82 7.19
CA PRO A 56 15.64 -0.85 7.11
C PRO A 56 17.04 -1.43 7.39
N ALA A 57 17.15 -2.61 8.02
CA ALA A 57 18.44 -3.28 8.19
C ALA A 57 19.10 -3.64 6.84
N SER A 58 18.30 -3.82 5.79
CA SER A 58 18.76 -4.14 4.43
C SER A 58 19.60 -3.03 3.81
N TYR A 59 19.44 -1.77 4.22
CA TYR A 59 20.16 -0.63 3.65
C TYR A 59 21.68 -0.75 3.80
N SER A 60 22.13 -1.44 4.85
CA SER A 60 23.55 -1.72 5.09
C SER A 60 24.18 -2.66 4.03
N ALA A 61 23.36 -3.27 3.14
CA ALA A 61 23.83 -4.12 2.07
C ALA A 61 24.26 -3.36 0.81
N VAL A 62 23.96 -2.05 0.71
CA VAL A 62 24.29 -1.25 -0.46
C VAL A 62 25.80 -1.25 -0.75
N ASP A 63 26.18 -1.44 -2.01
CA ASP A 63 27.58 -1.48 -2.47
C ASP A 63 28.30 -0.12 -2.28
N SER A 64 29.62 -0.16 -2.24
CA SER A 64 30.43 1.05 -2.19
C SER A 64 30.26 1.88 -3.45
N LEU A 65 30.25 3.21 -3.32
CA LEU A 65 30.16 4.16 -4.43
C LEU A 65 28.87 3.98 -5.27
N THR A 66 27.86 3.35 -4.72
CA THR A 66 26.58 3.08 -5.40
C THR A 66 25.54 4.10 -4.97
N PHE A 67 24.85 4.64 -5.95
CA PHE A 67 23.60 5.39 -5.79
C PHE A 67 22.48 4.59 -6.45
N LEU A 68 21.43 4.28 -5.66
CA LEU A 68 20.23 3.64 -6.14
C LEU A 68 19.10 4.67 -6.16
N PHE A 69 18.37 4.73 -7.25
CA PHE A 69 17.09 5.41 -7.36
C PHE A 69 16.05 4.39 -7.83
N ASP A 70 14.93 4.31 -7.14
CA ASP A 70 13.87 3.37 -7.48
C ASP A 70 12.52 4.10 -7.48
N ALA A 71 11.76 3.96 -8.56
CA ALA A 71 10.43 4.50 -8.69
C ALA A 71 9.51 3.47 -9.31
N GLY A 72 8.28 3.42 -8.84
CA GLY A 72 7.30 2.46 -9.32
C GLY A 72 5.90 3.04 -9.43
N MET A 73 5.17 2.51 -10.40
CA MET A 73 3.76 2.80 -10.64
C MET A 73 2.98 1.52 -10.90
N SER A 74 1.70 1.56 -10.63
CA SER A 74 0.78 0.47 -10.94
C SER A 74 -0.44 0.93 -11.71
N LEU A 75 -0.92 0.04 -12.58
CA LEU A 75 -2.15 0.14 -13.33
C LEU A 75 -3.05 -0.99 -12.87
N GLN A 76 -4.24 -0.69 -12.41
CA GLN A 76 -5.19 -1.67 -11.88
C GLN A 76 -6.50 -1.65 -12.67
N ASN A 77 -6.99 -2.85 -12.99
CA ASN A 77 -8.31 -3.06 -13.56
C ASN A 77 -9.11 -3.96 -12.62
N THR A 78 -10.16 -3.41 -12.01
CA THR A 78 -10.97 -4.07 -10.99
C THR A 78 -12.35 -4.42 -11.54
N ASN A 79 -12.77 -5.66 -11.36
CA ASN A 79 -14.12 -6.13 -11.61
C ASN A 79 -14.83 -6.33 -10.27
N PHE A 80 -15.94 -5.65 -10.11
CA PHE A 80 -16.84 -5.76 -8.97
C PHE A 80 -18.03 -6.65 -9.34
N LYS A 81 -18.46 -7.48 -8.39
CA LYS A 81 -19.64 -8.35 -8.55
C LYS A 81 -20.46 -8.36 -7.28
N GLU A 82 -21.71 -7.93 -7.39
CA GLU A 82 -22.69 -7.96 -6.29
C GLU A 82 -24.08 -8.34 -6.87
N ASN A 83 -24.74 -9.34 -6.28
CA ASN A 83 -26.10 -9.76 -6.64
C ASN A 83 -26.33 -9.95 -8.15
N GLY A 84 -25.31 -10.46 -8.88
CA GLY A 84 -25.38 -10.67 -10.33
C GLY A 84 -25.02 -9.45 -11.19
N VAL A 85 -24.96 -8.27 -10.62
CA VAL A 85 -24.47 -7.04 -11.31
C VAL A 85 -22.95 -7.04 -11.34
N LYS A 86 -22.38 -6.66 -12.50
CA LYS A 86 -20.93 -6.54 -12.69
C LYS A 86 -20.61 -5.12 -13.11
N THR A 87 -19.58 -4.55 -12.49
CA THR A 87 -19.05 -3.22 -12.82
C THR A 87 -17.54 -3.31 -12.92
N ASN A 88 -16.94 -2.47 -13.76
CA ASN A 88 -15.49 -2.42 -13.96
C ASN A 88 -14.96 -1.01 -13.69
N ALA A 89 -13.78 -0.92 -13.06
CA ALA A 89 -13.08 0.34 -12.86
C ALA A 89 -11.59 0.19 -13.15
N LYS A 90 -10.97 1.27 -13.63
CA LYS A 90 -9.54 1.34 -13.93
C LYS A 90 -8.92 2.46 -13.11
N ASN A 91 -7.77 2.17 -12.51
CA ASN A 91 -7.02 3.09 -11.66
C ASN A 91 -5.54 3.06 -12.02
N SER A 92 -4.85 4.15 -11.72
CA SER A 92 -3.40 4.25 -11.78
C SER A 92 -2.87 4.89 -10.50
N THR A 93 -1.71 4.41 -10.02
CA THR A 93 -1.12 4.90 -8.77
C THR A 93 0.40 4.99 -8.92
N ILE A 94 1.00 6.03 -8.33
CA ILE A 94 2.44 6.04 -8.04
C ILE A 94 2.60 5.26 -6.75
N ASP A 95 3.38 4.18 -6.78
CA ASP A 95 3.52 3.28 -5.64
C ASP A 95 4.63 3.71 -4.69
N TYR A 96 5.73 4.23 -5.23
CA TYR A 96 6.87 4.68 -4.44
C TYR A 96 7.87 5.47 -5.29
N ILE A 97 8.62 6.31 -4.61
CA ILE A 97 9.85 6.93 -5.13
C ILE A 97 10.86 6.90 -3.98
N ALA A 98 12.04 6.33 -4.20
CA ALA A 98 13.06 6.24 -3.16
C ALA A 98 14.47 6.33 -3.74
N MET A 99 15.40 6.75 -2.89
CA MET A 99 16.83 6.77 -3.19
C MET A 99 17.60 6.17 -2.02
N GLN A 100 18.71 5.51 -2.35
CA GLN A 100 19.58 4.86 -1.38
C GLN A 100 21.04 5.05 -1.77
N PHE A 101 21.87 5.31 -0.79
CA PHE A 101 23.32 5.43 -0.96
C PHE A 101 24.06 5.01 0.30
N ARG A 102 25.34 4.77 0.15
CA ARG A 102 26.20 4.39 1.25
C ARG A 102 26.78 5.62 1.93
N LEU A 103 26.52 5.80 3.23
CA LEU A 103 27.09 6.88 4.03
C LEU A 103 28.52 6.54 4.46
N TRP A 104 28.72 5.38 5.10
CA TRP A 104 30.00 4.90 5.60
C TRP A 104 30.20 3.41 5.29
N LYS A 105 31.36 2.90 5.62
CA LYS A 105 31.78 1.53 5.27
C LYS A 105 30.78 0.42 5.67
N ARG A 106 29.97 0.62 6.70
CA ARG A 106 28.98 -0.36 7.21
C ARG A 106 27.56 0.20 7.30
N MET A 107 27.33 1.41 6.76
CA MET A 107 26.09 2.15 6.93
C MET A 107 25.52 2.63 5.60
N GLY A 108 24.26 2.29 5.34
CA GLY A 108 23.48 2.80 4.24
C GLY A 108 22.35 3.71 4.72
N MET A 109 22.01 4.67 3.88
CA MET A 109 20.88 5.59 4.09
C MET A 109 19.90 5.47 2.94
N THR A 110 18.64 5.52 3.25
CA THR A 110 17.56 5.52 2.28
C THR A 110 16.58 6.63 2.64
N MET A 111 16.05 7.31 1.64
CA MET A 111 14.93 8.23 1.80
C MET A 111 13.94 8.03 0.66
N GLY A 112 12.68 8.33 0.93
CA GLY A 112 11.67 8.14 -0.10
C GLY A 112 10.28 8.58 0.32
N PHE A 113 9.38 8.40 -0.63
CA PHE A 113 7.97 8.69 -0.55
C PHE A 113 7.18 7.45 -0.97
N LEU A 114 6.14 7.10 -0.23
CA LEU A 114 5.20 6.05 -0.59
C LEU A 114 3.84 6.27 0.09
N PRO A 115 2.75 5.83 -0.51
CA PRO A 115 1.44 5.87 0.13
C PRO A 115 1.38 4.89 1.30
N TYR A 116 0.73 5.28 2.39
CA TYR A 116 0.40 4.41 3.52
C TYR A 116 -0.97 3.77 3.34
N SER A 117 -1.96 4.56 2.92
CA SER A 117 -3.30 4.09 2.60
C SER A 117 -3.95 4.91 1.49
N ILE A 118 -4.96 4.35 0.84
CA ILE A 118 -5.69 4.98 -0.26
C ILE A 118 -7.18 4.78 -0.03
N VAL A 119 -7.97 5.84 -0.22
CA VAL A 119 -9.42 5.80 -0.23
C VAL A 119 -9.94 6.27 -1.57
N GLY A 120 -10.92 5.56 -2.12
CA GLY A 120 -11.60 5.97 -3.34
C GLY A 120 -12.79 5.06 -3.59
N TYR A 121 -13.99 5.62 -3.51
CA TYR A 121 -15.22 4.94 -3.87
C TYR A 121 -16.33 5.94 -4.17
N ASN A 122 -17.25 5.53 -5.03
CA ASN A 122 -18.50 6.26 -5.30
C ASN A 122 -19.57 5.22 -5.65
N MET A 123 -20.57 5.12 -4.81
CA MET A 123 -21.66 4.15 -4.96
C MET A 123 -22.98 4.73 -4.49
N SER A 124 -24.08 4.27 -5.08
CA SER A 124 -25.42 4.67 -4.67
C SER A 124 -26.34 3.47 -4.61
N LYS A 125 -27.34 3.56 -3.73
CA LYS A 125 -28.40 2.59 -3.58
C LYS A 125 -29.73 3.29 -3.60
N THR A 126 -30.65 2.80 -4.42
CA THR A 126 -32.03 3.28 -4.47
C THR A 126 -32.95 2.25 -3.85
N ASP A 127 -33.72 2.66 -2.85
CA ASP A 127 -34.75 1.85 -2.20
C ASP A 127 -36.11 2.55 -2.35
N MET A 128 -37.18 1.78 -2.59
CA MET A 128 -38.56 2.29 -2.54
C MET A 128 -39.01 2.36 -1.08
N ILE A 129 -39.70 3.43 -0.72
CA ILE A 129 -40.28 3.58 0.63
C ILE A 129 -41.67 2.94 0.60
N PRO A 130 -41.93 1.87 1.38
CA PRO A 130 -43.25 1.26 1.45
C PRO A 130 -44.31 2.26 1.92
N ASN A 131 -45.52 2.16 1.39
CA ASN A 131 -46.69 2.99 1.77
C ASN A 131 -46.45 4.51 1.62
N SER A 132 -45.64 4.93 0.65
CA SER A 132 -45.34 6.34 0.36
C SER A 132 -45.89 6.80 -0.98
N GLU A 133 -47.04 6.23 -1.39
CA GLU A 133 -47.68 6.61 -2.65
C GLU A 133 -48.28 8.02 -2.55
N ASP A 134 -48.01 8.85 -3.55
CA ASP A 134 -48.63 10.15 -3.69
C ASP A 134 -50.06 10.02 -4.26
N GLN A 135 -50.76 11.16 -4.37
CA GLN A 135 -52.13 11.18 -4.93
C GLN A 135 -52.23 10.65 -6.39
N TYR A 136 -51.10 10.45 -7.06
CA TYR A 136 -51.00 9.91 -8.43
C TYR A 136 -50.56 8.46 -8.45
N GLY A 137 -50.38 7.79 -7.29
CA GLY A 137 -49.88 6.42 -7.20
C GLY A 137 -48.38 6.24 -7.36
N ASN A 138 -47.60 7.33 -7.32
CA ASN A 138 -46.12 7.24 -7.38
C ASN A 138 -45.54 6.96 -6.01
N THR A 139 -44.77 5.91 -5.89
CA THR A 139 -44.05 5.57 -4.65
C THR A 139 -42.78 6.43 -4.49
N THR A 140 -42.60 7.02 -3.33
CA THR A 140 -41.38 7.77 -3.02
C THR A 140 -40.18 6.84 -2.96
N SER A 141 -39.14 7.15 -3.70
CA SER A 141 -37.85 6.47 -3.58
C SER A 141 -36.86 7.29 -2.74
N LYS A 142 -35.97 6.60 -2.02
CA LYS A 142 -34.81 7.19 -1.40
C LYS A 142 -33.54 6.73 -2.10
N VAL A 143 -32.64 7.67 -2.38
CA VAL A 143 -31.31 7.40 -2.91
C VAL A 143 -30.31 7.71 -1.82
N THR A 144 -29.55 6.69 -1.41
CA THR A 144 -28.42 6.84 -0.49
C THR A 144 -27.13 6.73 -1.30
N SER A 145 -26.37 7.80 -1.37
CA SER A 145 -25.08 7.84 -2.06
C SER A 145 -23.95 7.87 -1.05
N TYR A 146 -22.89 7.15 -1.35
CA TYR A 146 -21.69 7.08 -0.54
C TYR A 146 -20.49 7.39 -1.44
N SER A 147 -19.68 8.35 -1.04
CA SER A 147 -18.42 8.69 -1.70
C SER A 147 -17.30 8.84 -0.67
N GLY A 148 -16.10 8.60 -1.10
CA GLY A 148 -14.92 8.86 -0.28
C GLY A 148 -13.70 8.99 -1.16
N ASP A 149 -12.78 9.81 -0.70
CA ASP A 149 -11.54 10.13 -1.38
C ASP A 149 -10.43 10.45 -0.39
N GLY A 150 -9.19 10.48 -0.90
CA GLY A 150 -8.03 10.82 -0.12
C GLY A 150 -7.14 9.63 0.19
N GLY A 151 -6.44 9.71 1.32
CA GLY A 151 -5.51 8.70 1.81
C GLY A 151 -4.34 9.29 2.57
N LEU A 152 -3.55 8.42 3.17
CA LEU A 152 -2.38 8.79 3.95
C LEU A 152 -1.11 8.54 3.14
N GLN A 153 -0.20 9.48 3.21
CA GLN A 153 1.10 9.45 2.55
C GLN A 153 2.21 9.44 3.60
N GLN A 154 3.36 8.87 3.26
CA GLN A 154 4.53 8.93 4.13
C GLN A 154 5.80 9.31 3.36
N VAL A 155 6.54 10.25 3.94
CA VAL A 155 7.93 10.55 3.56
C VAL A 155 8.81 9.96 4.63
N PHE A 156 9.81 9.18 4.26
CA PHE A 156 10.68 8.51 5.22
C PHE A 156 12.14 8.77 4.97
N VAL A 157 12.90 8.71 6.04
CA VAL A 157 14.36 8.63 6.06
C VAL A 157 14.74 7.44 6.92
N GLY A 158 15.61 6.59 6.40
CA GLY A 158 16.04 5.38 7.09
C GLY A 158 17.54 5.19 7.07
N LEU A 159 18.03 4.54 8.12
CA LEU A 159 19.42 4.18 8.30
C LEU A 159 19.52 2.68 8.57
N GLY A 160 20.48 2.03 7.91
CA GLY A 160 20.84 0.64 8.16
C GLY A 160 22.31 0.50 8.48
N TYR A 161 22.62 -0.19 9.56
CA TYR A 161 23.97 -0.39 10.04
C TYR A 161 24.31 -1.87 10.21
N LYS A 162 25.46 -2.28 9.65
CA LYS A 162 26.01 -3.62 9.81
C LYS A 162 26.84 -3.69 11.10
N VAL A 163 26.22 -4.21 12.18
CA VAL A 163 26.83 -4.31 13.52
C VAL A 163 27.95 -5.34 13.49
N PHE A 164 27.64 -6.56 13.06
CA PHE A 164 28.56 -7.66 12.83
C PHE A 164 28.52 -8.07 11.36
N ASP A 165 29.43 -8.92 10.92
CA ASP A 165 29.46 -9.34 9.53
C ASP A 165 28.20 -10.08 9.07
N ASN A 166 27.50 -10.68 10.00
CA ASN A 166 26.27 -11.43 9.80
C ASN A 166 25.00 -10.74 10.38
N LEU A 167 25.13 -9.65 11.16
CA LEU A 167 24.02 -8.97 11.81
C LEU A 167 23.93 -7.52 11.39
N SER A 168 22.76 -7.10 10.94
CA SER A 168 22.45 -5.71 10.60
C SER A 168 21.18 -5.27 11.32
N ILE A 169 21.16 -4.02 11.73
CA ILE A 169 20.00 -3.33 12.31
C ILE A 169 19.70 -2.08 11.51
N GLY A 170 18.49 -1.58 11.61
CA GLY A 170 18.12 -0.33 10.95
C GLY A 170 16.85 0.26 11.53
N ALA A 171 16.62 1.51 11.19
CA ALA A 171 15.41 2.24 11.55
C ALA A 171 14.95 3.14 10.42
N ASN A 172 13.63 3.22 10.21
CA ASN A 172 12.97 4.22 9.40
C ASN A 172 12.21 5.17 10.32
N PHE A 173 12.42 6.46 10.12
CA PHE A 173 11.58 7.51 10.65
C PHE A 173 10.76 8.08 9.49
N SER A 174 9.43 8.02 9.60
CA SER A 174 8.51 8.49 8.58
C SER A 174 7.64 9.62 9.12
N TYR A 175 7.40 10.63 8.31
CA TYR A 175 6.34 11.62 8.51
C TYR A 175 5.11 11.15 7.78
N LEU A 176 4.05 10.82 8.52
CA LEU A 176 2.76 10.36 8.02
C LEU A 176 1.81 11.55 7.95
N TYR A 177 1.22 11.81 6.79
CA TYR A 177 0.31 12.92 6.60
C TYR A 177 -0.76 12.59 5.57
N GLY A 178 -1.86 13.30 5.64
CA GLY A 178 -2.91 13.20 4.63
C GLY A 178 -4.29 13.49 5.18
N GLU A 179 -5.24 13.45 4.27
CA GLU A 179 -6.65 13.69 4.51
C GLU A 179 -7.47 12.55 3.91
N ILE A 180 -8.50 12.13 4.64
CA ILE A 180 -9.50 11.17 4.16
C ILE A 180 -10.87 11.77 4.40
N SER A 181 -11.73 11.72 3.39
CA SER A 181 -13.11 12.18 3.47
C SER A 181 -14.05 11.03 3.13
N HIS A 182 -15.07 10.85 3.96
CA HIS A 182 -16.18 9.91 3.74
C HIS A 182 -17.49 10.66 3.80
N THR A 183 -18.21 10.73 2.68
CA THR A 183 -19.48 11.45 2.58
C THR A 183 -20.61 10.46 2.30
N SER A 184 -21.73 10.62 3.01
CA SER A 184 -22.98 9.95 2.72
C SER A 184 -24.09 10.96 2.55
N SER A 185 -24.87 10.85 1.48
CA SER A 185 -26.02 11.69 1.23
C SER A 185 -27.29 10.86 1.09
N LEU A 186 -28.37 11.37 1.63
CA LEU A 186 -29.70 10.78 1.52
C LEU A 186 -30.61 11.80 0.83
N THR A 187 -31.12 11.44 -0.34
CA THR A 187 -32.06 12.23 -1.14
C THR A 187 -33.33 11.44 -1.39
N PHE A 188 -34.43 12.15 -1.60
CA PHE A 188 -35.72 11.56 -1.86
C PHE A 188 -36.25 12.01 -3.22
N SER A 189 -37.08 11.20 -3.88
CA SER A 189 -37.78 11.57 -5.10
C SER A 189 -38.90 12.57 -4.84
N ASN A 190 -39.36 12.71 -3.60
CA ASN A 190 -40.33 13.72 -3.20
C ASN A 190 -39.66 15.12 -3.17
N PRO A 191 -40.11 16.08 -3.97
CA PRO A 191 -39.51 17.42 -4.02
C PRO A 191 -39.65 18.24 -2.72
N ASN A 192 -40.52 17.83 -1.82
CA ASN A 192 -40.71 18.50 -0.51
C ASN A 192 -39.86 17.87 0.61
N ALA A 193 -39.13 16.81 0.30
CA ALA A 193 -38.26 16.18 1.31
C ALA A 193 -36.85 16.74 1.26
N ASP A 194 -36.31 17.04 2.43
CA ASP A 194 -34.97 17.55 2.61
C ASP A 194 -33.89 16.50 2.29
N THR A 195 -32.77 16.99 1.80
CA THR A 195 -31.55 16.17 1.60
C THR A 195 -30.68 16.23 2.85
N SER A 196 -30.28 15.08 3.37
CA SER A 196 -29.33 15.00 4.48
C SER A 196 -27.96 14.57 3.97
N VAL A 197 -26.91 15.30 4.33
CA VAL A 197 -25.52 15.01 4.02
C VAL A 197 -24.72 14.87 5.30
N ARG A 198 -23.99 13.78 5.40
CA ARG A 198 -23.06 13.53 6.49
C ARG A 198 -21.68 13.29 5.92
N SER A 199 -20.68 14.04 6.41
CA SER A 199 -19.28 13.89 6.02
C SER A 199 -18.40 13.70 7.25
N ASP A 200 -17.64 12.59 7.25
CA ASP A 200 -16.62 12.31 8.25
C ASP A 200 -15.25 12.58 7.58
N LYS A 201 -14.53 13.59 8.05
CA LYS A 201 -13.23 14.01 7.54
C LYS A 201 -12.17 13.78 8.60
N LEU A 202 -11.04 13.20 8.21
CA LEU A 202 -9.88 13.07 9.08
C LEU A 202 -8.65 13.71 8.45
N GLU A 203 -7.91 14.45 9.28
CA GLU A 203 -6.64 15.05 8.95
C GLU A 203 -5.58 14.49 9.89
N ILE A 204 -4.52 13.91 9.34
CA ILE A 204 -3.44 13.26 10.10
C ILE A 204 -2.11 13.92 9.75
N ASN A 205 -1.34 14.25 10.80
CA ASN A 205 0.01 14.76 10.72
C ASN A 205 0.81 14.23 11.91
N ASP A 206 1.51 13.09 11.73
CA ASP A 206 2.27 12.47 12.80
C ASP A 206 3.47 11.68 12.25
N TYR A 207 4.22 11.04 13.14
CA TYR A 207 5.34 10.21 12.78
C TYR A 207 4.98 8.72 12.77
N LYS A 208 5.82 7.92 12.12
CA LYS A 208 5.82 6.45 12.19
C LYS A 208 7.27 5.98 12.31
N LEU A 209 7.52 5.03 13.21
CA LEU A 209 8.84 4.47 13.45
C LEU A 209 8.84 2.97 13.16
N ASP A 210 9.73 2.54 12.26
CA ASP A 210 9.96 1.13 11.95
C ASP A 210 11.38 0.74 12.32
N LEU A 211 11.54 -0.31 13.10
CA LEU A 211 12.81 -0.91 13.47
C LEU A 211 12.99 -2.21 12.70
N GLY A 212 14.19 -2.44 12.18
CA GLY A 212 14.50 -3.64 11.42
C GLY A 212 15.78 -4.34 11.90
N MET A 213 15.79 -5.66 11.76
CA MET A 213 16.94 -6.50 12.01
C MET A 213 17.05 -7.55 10.90
N GLN A 214 18.28 -7.84 10.47
CA GLN A 214 18.57 -8.95 9.56
C GLN A 214 19.80 -9.70 10.02
N TYR A 215 19.68 -11.03 10.06
CA TYR A 215 20.78 -11.95 10.32
C TYR A 215 21.04 -12.80 9.07
N THR A 216 22.28 -12.80 8.58
CA THR A 216 22.70 -13.51 7.38
C THR A 216 23.65 -14.63 7.77
N GLN A 217 23.34 -15.88 7.42
CA GLN A 217 24.20 -17.05 7.63
C GLN A 217 24.57 -17.66 6.29
N HIS A 218 25.87 -17.81 6.06
CA HIS A 218 26.40 -18.51 4.90
C HIS A 218 26.75 -19.94 5.25
N PHE A 219 26.28 -20.89 4.44
CA PHE A 219 26.62 -22.31 4.54
C PHE A 219 27.44 -22.69 3.31
N GLY A 220 28.76 -22.71 3.46
CA GLY A 220 29.69 -22.86 2.35
C GLY A 220 29.62 -21.65 1.38
N LYS A 221 29.94 -21.91 0.10
CA LYS A 221 30.01 -20.84 -0.94
C LYS A 221 28.69 -20.61 -1.71
N LYS A 222 27.71 -21.51 -1.58
CA LYS A 222 26.53 -21.52 -2.44
C LYS A 222 25.22 -21.23 -1.71
N HIS A 223 25.17 -21.38 -0.41
CA HIS A 223 23.96 -21.31 0.36
C HIS A 223 23.99 -20.13 1.32
N THR A 224 23.01 -19.27 1.25
CA THR A 224 22.84 -18.13 2.17
C THR A 224 21.42 -18.16 2.71
N LEU A 225 21.28 -18.04 4.02
CA LEU A 225 20.02 -17.89 4.73
C LEU A 225 19.98 -16.50 5.37
N ASN A 226 18.96 -15.74 5.07
CA ASN A 226 18.68 -14.47 5.72
C ASN A 226 17.42 -14.58 6.56
N LEU A 227 17.52 -14.20 7.81
CA LEU A 227 16.39 -14.04 8.73
C LEU A 227 16.15 -12.56 8.92
N GLY A 228 14.92 -12.12 8.78
CA GLY A 228 14.52 -10.72 8.96
C GLY A 228 13.44 -10.59 10.01
N ALA A 229 13.54 -9.55 10.82
CA ALA A 229 12.50 -9.13 11.75
C ALA A 229 12.29 -7.63 11.64
N VAL A 230 11.04 -7.19 11.73
CA VAL A 230 10.65 -5.79 11.69
C VAL A 230 9.60 -5.54 12.75
N TYR A 231 9.72 -4.42 13.43
CA TYR A 231 8.74 -3.94 14.39
C TYR A 231 8.39 -2.49 14.09
N SER A 232 7.09 -2.20 13.89
CA SER A 232 6.58 -0.84 13.78
C SER A 232 5.87 -0.45 15.06
N LEU A 233 6.25 0.70 15.61
CA LEU A 233 5.69 1.22 16.86
C LEU A 233 4.25 1.70 16.63
N GLY A 234 3.29 1.06 17.31
CA GLY A 234 1.92 1.53 17.40
C GLY A 234 1.79 2.62 18.47
N HIS A 235 1.00 3.65 18.18
CA HIS A 235 0.74 4.74 19.11
C HIS A 235 -0.51 5.52 18.72
N ASP A 236 -1.01 6.32 19.66
CA ASP A 236 -2.07 7.28 19.36
C ASP A 236 -1.49 8.42 18.53
N ILE A 237 -2.06 8.66 17.33
CA ILE A 237 -1.56 9.64 16.37
C ILE A 237 -2.22 11.00 16.54
N LYS A 238 -1.44 12.04 16.28
CA LYS A 238 -1.96 13.41 16.21
C LYS A 238 -2.78 13.55 14.93
N GLY A 239 -4.06 13.81 15.12
CA GLY A 239 -4.99 14.00 14.02
C GLY A 239 -6.28 14.61 14.52
N THR A 240 -6.98 15.28 13.61
CA THR A 240 -8.28 15.86 13.89
C THR A 240 -9.33 15.19 13.03
N GLY A 241 -10.37 14.73 13.66
CA GLY A 241 -11.58 14.23 13.01
C GLY A 241 -12.67 15.29 13.05
N TYR A 242 -13.33 15.48 11.94
CA TYR A 242 -14.50 16.36 11.82
C TYR A 242 -15.69 15.51 11.40
N LYS A 243 -16.82 15.68 12.07
CA LYS A 243 -18.10 15.11 11.65
C LYS A 243 -19.05 16.24 11.29
N PHE A 244 -19.37 16.36 10.01
CA PHE A 244 -20.33 17.34 9.48
C PHE A 244 -21.67 16.66 9.31
N ASN A 245 -22.73 17.28 9.80
CA ASN A 245 -24.10 16.89 9.49
C ASN A 245 -24.82 18.14 8.94
N GLU A 246 -25.33 18.02 7.72
CA GLU A 246 -25.95 19.12 7.00
C GLU A 246 -27.30 18.69 6.45
N THR A 247 -28.26 19.59 6.49
CA THR A 247 -29.58 19.41 5.89
C THR A 247 -29.83 20.50 4.87
N TYR A 248 -30.29 20.12 3.70
CA TYR A 248 -30.60 21.03 2.60
C TYR A 248 -32.06 20.91 2.24
N LEU A 249 -32.77 22.03 2.05
CA LEU A 249 -34.06 22.02 1.39
C LEU A 249 -33.92 21.52 -0.04
N SER A 250 -34.92 20.85 -0.56
CA SER A 250 -34.93 20.37 -1.94
C SER A 250 -34.64 21.52 -2.90
N GLY A 251 -33.63 21.29 -3.78
CA GLY A 251 -33.21 22.29 -4.76
C GLY A 251 -32.31 23.42 -4.22
N SER A 252 -32.02 23.48 -2.92
CA SER A 252 -31.12 24.45 -2.32
C SER A 252 -29.69 23.93 -2.29
N THR A 253 -28.72 24.84 -2.52
CA THR A 253 -27.28 24.59 -2.32
C THR A 253 -26.77 25.12 -0.98
N ILE A 254 -27.64 25.80 -0.22
CA ILE A 254 -27.31 26.37 1.10
C ILE A 254 -27.94 25.47 2.16
N PRO A 255 -27.17 24.98 3.15
CA PRO A 255 -27.71 24.15 4.22
C PRO A 255 -28.65 24.99 5.10
N THR A 256 -29.80 24.38 5.44
CA THR A 256 -30.75 24.95 6.42
C THR A 256 -30.33 24.66 7.86
N SER A 257 -29.60 23.58 8.06
CA SER A 257 -29.01 23.20 9.34
C SER A 257 -27.63 22.63 9.11
N GLN A 258 -26.68 23.03 9.94
CA GLN A 258 -25.32 22.50 9.92
C GLN A 258 -24.82 22.31 11.35
N SER A 259 -24.22 21.15 11.61
CA SER A 259 -23.46 20.89 12.84
C SER A 259 -22.10 20.34 12.49
N VAL A 260 -21.09 20.73 13.27
CA VAL A 260 -19.70 20.28 13.10
C VAL A 260 -19.17 19.84 14.46
N ASP A 261 -18.85 18.55 14.57
CA ASP A 261 -18.18 18.01 15.75
C ASP A 261 -16.70 17.80 15.43
N THR A 262 -15.83 18.35 16.28
CA THR A 262 -14.37 18.25 16.14
C THR A 262 -13.79 17.36 17.23
N ILE A 263 -13.10 16.29 16.84
CA ILE A 263 -12.53 15.30 17.74
C ILE A 263 -11.01 15.26 17.51
N LYS A 264 -10.23 15.63 18.52
CA LYS A 264 -8.77 15.65 18.45
C LYS A 264 -8.19 14.33 18.96
N ASN A 265 -7.04 13.90 18.39
CA ASN A 265 -6.28 12.71 18.78
C ASN A 265 -7.16 11.43 18.82
N ALA A 266 -8.02 11.32 17.83
CA ALA A 266 -9.09 10.30 17.79
C ALA A 266 -8.66 8.99 17.11
N PHE A 267 -7.40 8.86 16.72
CA PHE A 267 -6.89 7.80 15.87
C PHE A 267 -5.65 7.14 16.46
N SER A 268 -5.40 5.89 16.11
CA SER A 268 -4.19 5.16 16.53
C SER A 268 -3.62 4.34 15.38
N LEU A 269 -2.30 4.20 15.34
CA LEU A 269 -1.59 3.23 14.50
C LEU A 269 -1.38 1.91 15.24
N PRO A 270 -1.42 0.76 14.55
CA PRO A 270 -1.22 -0.54 15.17
C PRO A 270 0.26 -0.84 15.41
N HIS A 271 0.56 -1.58 16.47
CA HIS A 271 1.81 -2.31 16.57
C HIS A 271 1.88 -3.34 15.44
N THR A 272 2.99 -3.36 14.71
CA THR A 272 3.20 -4.33 13.62
C THR A 272 4.44 -5.14 13.88
N LEU A 273 4.33 -6.45 13.77
CA LEU A 273 5.44 -7.40 13.79
C LEU A 273 5.54 -8.09 12.43
N GLY A 274 6.72 -8.00 11.80
CA GLY A 274 7.05 -8.69 10.57
C GLY A 274 8.20 -9.67 10.78
N LEU A 275 8.07 -10.89 10.30
CA LEU A 275 9.12 -11.92 10.31
C LEU A 275 9.30 -12.47 8.90
N GLY A 276 10.54 -12.67 8.47
CA GLY A 276 10.84 -13.19 7.14
C GLY A 276 12.04 -14.10 7.10
N ILE A 277 11.97 -15.08 6.24
CA ILE A 277 13.05 -16.02 5.96
C ILE A 277 13.30 -16.01 4.47
N THR A 278 14.54 -15.80 4.05
CA THR A 278 14.94 -15.86 2.64
C THR A 278 16.15 -16.77 2.49
N TYR A 279 16.02 -17.75 1.60
CA TYR A 279 17.09 -18.67 1.23
C TYR A 279 17.57 -18.36 -0.18
N VAL A 280 18.88 -18.21 -0.34
CA VAL A 280 19.54 -17.93 -1.62
C VAL A 280 20.49 -19.08 -1.96
N TYR A 281 20.28 -19.67 -3.13
CA TYR A 281 21.14 -20.74 -3.66
C TYR A 281 21.97 -20.23 -4.84
N ASN A 282 23.28 -20.24 -4.67
CA ASN A 282 24.28 -19.92 -5.71
C ASN A 282 24.03 -18.56 -6.42
N ASN A 283 23.41 -17.57 -5.74
CA ASN A 283 22.98 -16.29 -6.29
C ASN A 283 22.08 -16.42 -7.54
N ARG A 284 21.44 -17.57 -7.72
CA ARG A 284 20.56 -17.87 -8.85
C ARG A 284 19.11 -18.09 -8.44
N LEU A 285 18.88 -18.78 -7.35
CA LEU A 285 17.56 -19.06 -6.83
C LEU A 285 17.41 -18.39 -5.47
N THR A 286 16.39 -17.56 -5.34
CA THR A 286 15.98 -16.95 -4.07
C THR A 286 14.56 -17.43 -3.76
N LEU A 287 14.36 -17.97 -2.57
CA LEU A 287 13.06 -18.38 -2.04
C LEU A 287 12.82 -17.63 -0.73
N GLY A 288 11.61 -17.13 -0.53
CA GLY A 288 11.31 -16.37 0.67
C GLY A 288 9.89 -16.59 1.17
N VAL A 289 9.73 -16.45 2.48
CA VAL A 289 8.44 -16.47 3.18
C VAL A 289 8.43 -15.36 4.21
N ASP A 290 7.36 -14.58 4.22
CA ASP A 290 7.14 -13.51 5.18
C ASP A 290 5.81 -13.70 5.91
N TYR A 291 5.80 -13.36 7.19
CA TYR A 291 4.64 -13.27 8.04
C TYR A 291 4.54 -11.87 8.65
N THR A 292 3.36 -11.25 8.56
CA THR A 292 3.08 -9.94 9.17
C THR A 292 1.87 -10.04 10.07
N LEU A 293 1.98 -9.49 11.27
CA LEU A 293 0.89 -9.33 12.24
C LEU A 293 0.76 -7.85 12.58
N GLN A 294 -0.44 -7.30 12.40
CA GLN A 294 -0.78 -5.92 12.78
C GLN A 294 -1.90 -5.92 13.81
N LYS A 295 -1.66 -5.30 14.98
CA LYS A 295 -2.57 -5.24 16.13
C LYS A 295 -3.59 -4.11 15.99
N TRP A 296 -4.50 -4.24 15.01
CA TRP A 296 -5.52 -3.24 14.73
C TRP A 296 -6.67 -3.27 15.74
N GLU A 297 -6.95 -4.39 16.39
CA GLU A 297 -8.05 -4.51 17.36
C GLU A 297 -7.91 -3.54 18.55
N GLU A 298 -6.68 -3.23 18.93
CA GLU A 298 -6.34 -2.32 20.02
C GLU A 298 -6.40 -0.84 19.63
N THR A 299 -6.63 -0.53 18.34
CA THR A 299 -6.57 0.85 17.83
C THR A 299 -7.92 1.55 17.91
N LYS A 300 -7.88 2.87 18.02
CA LYS A 300 -9.04 3.75 18.03
C LYS A 300 -9.27 4.40 16.66
N PHE A 301 -10.53 4.61 16.32
CA PHE A 301 -10.96 5.37 15.15
C PHE A 301 -12.15 6.25 15.51
N PHE A 302 -11.98 7.57 15.47
CA PHE A 302 -12.89 8.57 16.05
C PHE A 302 -13.19 8.32 17.53
N ASN A 303 -12.18 7.95 18.33
CA ASN A 303 -12.26 7.53 19.72
C ASN A 303 -13.14 6.29 19.98
N GLU A 304 -13.59 5.59 18.94
CA GLU A 304 -14.34 4.36 19.04
C GLU A 304 -13.39 3.15 18.92
N SER A 305 -13.51 2.16 19.78
CA SER A 305 -12.83 0.87 19.70
C SER A 305 -13.74 -0.17 19.03
N GLY A 306 -13.14 -1.31 18.60
CA GLY A 306 -13.91 -2.43 18.05
C GLY A 306 -14.29 -2.30 16.56
N LYS A 307 -13.91 -1.21 15.89
CA LYS A 307 -14.10 -1.03 14.44
C LYS A 307 -13.17 -1.91 13.61
N PHE A 308 -12.06 -2.34 14.20
CA PHE A 308 -11.01 -3.10 13.55
C PHE A 308 -10.81 -4.48 14.17
N GLN A 309 -10.04 -5.30 13.49
CA GLN A 309 -9.58 -6.62 13.92
C GLN A 309 -8.11 -6.80 13.52
N ASP A 310 -7.40 -7.67 14.21
CA ASP A 310 -6.00 -7.95 13.91
C ASP A 310 -5.84 -8.45 12.47
N ARG A 311 -4.91 -7.86 11.75
CA ARG A 311 -4.59 -8.23 10.38
C ARG A 311 -3.38 -9.15 10.35
N THR A 312 -3.50 -10.27 9.64
CA THR A 312 -2.39 -11.16 9.33
C THR A 312 -2.16 -11.23 7.83
N LYS A 313 -0.89 -11.21 7.41
CA LYS A 313 -0.50 -11.42 6.01
C LYS A 313 0.60 -12.48 5.96
N ILE A 314 0.46 -13.45 5.07
CA ILE A 314 1.49 -14.45 4.76
C ILE A 314 1.81 -14.31 3.29
N ALA A 315 3.10 -14.24 2.95
CA ALA A 315 3.56 -14.10 1.58
C ALA A 315 4.66 -15.13 1.28
N PHE A 316 4.63 -15.64 0.06
CA PHE A 316 5.63 -16.56 -0.50
C PHE A 316 6.16 -15.97 -1.79
N GLY A 317 7.47 -16.06 -2.01
CA GLY A 317 8.10 -15.54 -3.21
C GLY A 317 9.29 -16.36 -3.65
N ALA A 318 9.51 -16.35 -4.96
CA ALA A 318 10.64 -17.00 -5.61
C ALA A 318 11.21 -16.09 -6.70
N GLU A 319 12.52 -16.04 -6.81
CA GLU A 319 13.25 -15.43 -7.93
C GLU A 319 14.25 -16.44 -8.50
N TYR A 320 14.30 -16.54 -9.81
CA TYR A 320 15.28 -17.34 -10.53
C TYR A 320 16.06 -16.48 -11.53
N LEU A 321 17.38 -16.44 -11.39
CA LEU A 321 18.32 -15.77 -12.27
C LEU A 321 19.27 -16.83 -12.90
N PRO A 322 19.03 -17.23 -14.14
CA PRO A 322 19.83 -18.31 -14.77
C PRO A 322 21.32 -18.03 -14.82
N ASN A 323 21.72 -16.83 -15.26
CA ASN A 323 23.12 -16.41 -15.30
C ASN A 323 23.25 -14.89 -15.40
N ALA A 324 23.75 -14.25 -14.35
CA ALA A 324 23.91 -12.79 -14.30
C ALA A 324 24.90 -12.21 -15.34
N ILE A 325 25.88 -12.99 -15.78
CA ILE A 325 27.00 -12.53 -16.63
C ILE A 325 26.93 -13.14 -18.03
N GLY A 326 25.88 -13.91 -18.35
CA GLY A 326 25.76 -14.61 -19.63
C GLY A 326 25.62 -13.65 -20.83
N ARG A 327 26.17 -14.05 -22.01
CA ARG A 327 25.96 -13.30 -23.26
C ARG A 327 24.53 -13.30 -23.74
N ASN A 328 23.76 -14.33 -23.41
CA ASN A 328 22.36 -14.43 -23.79
C ASN A 328 21.52 -13.59 -22.83
N TYR A 329 20.79 -12.61 -23.38
CA TYR A 329 19.93 -11.69 -22.63
C TYR A 329 18.88 -12.42 -21.78
N LEU A 330 18.20 -13.45 -22.32
CA LEU A 330 17.18 -14.21 -21.59
C LEU A 330 17.73 -14.90 -20.34
N LYS A 331 19.02 -15.27 -20.30
CA LYS A 331 19.65 -15.83 -19.12
C LYS A 331 19.98 -14.79 -18.04
N ARG A 332 19.96 -13.50 -18.39
CA ARG A 332 20.19 -12.38 -17.45
C ARG A 332 18.88 -11.84 -16.86
N ILE A 333 17.73 -12.23 -17.41
CA ILE A 333 16.42 -11.86 -16.88
C ILE A 333 16.21 -12.55 -15.54
N ARG A 334 15.69 -11.81 -14.57
CA ARG A 334 15.21 -12.33 -13.28
C ARG A 334 13.76 -12.72 -13.43
N TYR A 335 13.45 -13.99 -13.28
CA TYR A 335 12.09 -14.54 -13.32
C TYR A 335 11.56 -14.63 -11.90
N ARG A 336 10.40 -14.07 -11.65
CA ARG A 336 9.83 -13.96 -10.31
C ARG A 336 8.41 -14.48 -10.27
N ALA A 337 8.04 -15.14 -9.18
CA ALA A 337 6.69 -15.55 -8.90
C ALA A 337 6.42 -15.45 -7.40
N GLY A 338 5.16 -15.25 -7.03
CA GLY A 338 4.78 -15.18 -5.64
C GLY A 338 3.29 -15.34 -5.42
N ALA A 339 2.93 -15.53 -4.17
CA ALA A 339 1.55 -15.59 -3.72
C ALA A 339 1.44 -15.02 -2.31
N TYR A 340 0.29 -14.46 -1.98
CA TYR A 340 0.03 -14.00 -0.63
C TYR A 340 -1.43 -14.21 -0.22
N TYR A 341 -1.62 -14.29 1.07
CA TYR A 341 -2.91 -14.21 1.75
C TYR A 341 -2.88 -13.08 2.76
N SER A 342 -3.95 -12.28 2.83
CA SER A 342 -4.11 -11.23 3.84
C SER A 342 -5.51 -11.25 4.43
N ALA A 343 -5.58 -11.31 5.76
CA ALA A 343 -6.82 -11.06 6.48
C ALA A 343 -7.15 -9.56 6.46
N PRO A 344 -8.43 -9.17 6.48
CA PRO A 344 -8.84 -7.77 6.57
C PRO A 344 -8.52 -7.19 7.95
N TYR A 345 -8.22 -5.88 8.01
CA TYR A 345 -8.11 -5.16 9.28
C TYR A 345 -9.42 -4.49 9.70
N ALA A 346 -10.23 -4.05 8.73
CA ALA A 346 -11.49 -3.37 8.99
C ALA A 346 -12.65 -4.36 9.09
N LYS A 347 -13.56 -4.12 10.03
CA LYS A 347 -14.84 -4.79 10.11
C LYS A 347 -15.86 -4.06 9.25
N VAL A 348 -16.74 -4.80 8.58
CA VAL A 348 -17.84 -4.28 7.76
C VAL A 348 -19.13 -4.57 8.53
N ASP A 349 -19.81 -3.53 8.98
CA ASP A 349 -21.04 -3.63 9.79
C ASP A 349 -20.89 -4.61 10.99
N GLY A 350 -19.76 -4.51 11.68
CA GLY A 350 -19.42 -5.34 12.84
C GLY A 350 -18.99 -6.78 12.53
N LYS A 351 -18.95 -7.18 11.24
CA LYS A 351 -18.51 -8.50 10.79
C LYS A 351 -17.11 -8.43 10.19
N GLU A 352 -16.42 -9.58 10.11
CA GLU A 352 -15.12 -9.68 9.42
C GLU A 352 -15.24 -9.20 7.98
N GLY A 353 -14.34 -8.30 7.54
CA GLY A 353 -14.27 -7.79 6.19
C GLY A 353 -13.83 -8.85 5.16
N ALA A 354 -13.55 -8.41 3.94
CA ALA A 354 -13.14 -9.31 2.85
C ALA A 354 -11.66 -9.67 2.94
N ARG A 355 -11.35 -10.93 2.68
CA ARG A 355 -9.99 -11.49 2.64
C ARG A 355 -9.38 -11.33 1.26
N GLU A 356 -8.09 -11.13 1.20
CA GLU A 356 -7.35 -11.02 -0.05
C GLU A 356 -6.49 -12.26 -0.31
N TYR A 357 -6.54 -12.75 -1.55
CA TYR A 357 -5.70 -13.81 -2.10
C TYR A 357 -5.05 -13.28 -3.36
N GLY A 358 -3.73 -13.17 -3.37
CA GLY A 358 -2.99 -12.65 -4.50
C GLY A 358 -1.99 -13.64 -5.05
N VAL A 359 -1.83 -13.66 -6.37
CA VAL A 359 -0.74 -14.33 -7.06
C VAL A 359 -0.03 -13.32 -7.95
N SER A 360 1.28 -13.39 -8.04
CA SER A 360 2.10 -12.48 -8.83
C SER A 360 3.11 -13.23 -9.68
N PHE A 361 3.41 -12.66 -10.84
CA PHE A 361 4.47 -13.11 -11.73
C PHE A 361 5.14 -11.89 -12.35
N GLY A 362 6.46 -11.93 -12.53
CA GLY A 362 7.15 -10.78 -13.11
C GLY A 362 8.57 -11.05 -13.56
N PHE A 363 9.13 -10.02 -14.19
CA PHE A 363 10.46 -10.03 -14.78
C PHE A 363 11.26 -8.85 -14.28
N GLY A 364 12.53 -9.08 -13.96
CA GLY A 364 13.53 -8.05 -13.77
C GLY A 364 14.45 -8.02 -15.02
N LEU A 365 14.26 -7.02 -15.86
CA LEU A 365 14.93 -6.85 -17.12
C LEU A 365 16.18 -5.99 -16.92
N PRO A 366 17.41 -6.52 -17.04
CA PRO A 366 18.62 -5.71 -16.94
C PRO A 366 18.70 -4.74 -18.12
N LEU A 367 18.87 -3.46 -17.82
CA LEU A 367 19.07 -2.42 -18.82
C LEU A 367 20.57 -2.23 -19.03
N GLU A 368 21.02 -2.24 -20.30
CA GLU A 368 22.44 -2.03 -20.66
C GLU A 368 22.82 -0.55 -20.67
N VAL A 369 21.85 0.33 -20.47
CA VAL A 369 22.04 1.76 -20.29
C VAL A 369 22.70 2.00 -18.93
N PHE A 370 23.59 2.98 -18.81
CA PHE A 370 24.25 3.36 -17.54
C PHE A 370 25.07 2.22 -16.88
N GLN A 371 26.06 1.67 -17.60
CA GLN A 371 26.98 0.63 -17.12
C GLN A 371 26.31 -0.69 -16.69
N GLY A 372 25.07 -0.97 -17.14
CA GLY A 372 24.43 -2.28 -17.07
C GLY A 372 23.95 -2.75 -15.70
N ARG A 373 23.77 -1.86 -14.71
CA ARG A 373 23.28 -2.21 -13.37
C ARG A 373 21.81 -1.86 -13.11
N SER A 374 21.19 -1.08 -13.98
CA SER A 374 19.79 -0.69 -13.85
C SER A 374 18.85 -1.84 -14.23
N ILE A 375 17.70 -1.93 -13.57
CA ILE A 375 16.74 -3.02 -13.76
C ILE A 375 15.34 -2.42 -13.94
N LEU A 376 14.69 -2.81 -15.04
CA LEU A 376 13.27 -2.56 -15.24
C LEU A 376 12.47 -3.75 -14.69
N ASN A 377 11.67 -3.52 -13.65
CA ASN A 377 10.82 -4.52 -13.04
C ASN A 377 9.40 -4.39 -13.61
N ILE A 378 8.90 -5.45 -14.22
CA ILE A 378 7.52 -5.53 -14.73
C ILE A 378 6.86 -6.74 -14.08
N SER A 379 5.70 -6.55 -13.45
CA SER A 379 4.96 -7.68 -12.88
C SER A 379 3.46 -7.52 -13.05
N GLY A 380 2.79 -8.65 -13.18
CA GLY A 380 1.34 -8.79 -13.11
C GLY A 380 0.94 -9.42 -11.78
N GLN A 381 -0.11 -8.89 -11.17
CA GLN A 381 -0.73 -9.46 -9.97
C GLN A 381 -2.21 -9.68 -10.23
N TYR A 382 -2.70 -10.87 -9.95
CA TYR A 382 -4.13 -11.15 -9.88
C TYR A 382 -4.53 -11.31 -8.43
N VAL A 383 -5.51 -10.52 -8.00
CA VAL A 383 -5.97 -10.52 -6.61
C VAL A 383 -7.47 -10.72 -6.56
N LYS A 384 -7.89 -11.64 -5.70
CA LYS A 384 -9.28 -11.89 -5.36
C LYS A 384 -9.56 -11.40 -3.95
N VAL A 385 -10.50 -10.47 -3.81
CA VAL A 385 -11.04 -10.00 -2.54
C VAL A 385 -12.38 -10.69 -2.32
N SER A 386 -12.41 -11.59 -1.33
CA SER A 386 -13.54 -12.48 -1.09
C SER A 386 -14.10 -12.29 0.32
N PRO A 387 -15.34 -11.82 0.45
CA PRO A 387 -15.99 -11.72 1.75
C PRO A 387 -16.40 -13.10 2.29
N LYS A 388 -16.41 -13.27 3.62
CA LYS A 388 -16.98 -14.45 4.27
C LYS A 388 -18.51 -14.42 4.30
N VAL A 389 -19.10 -13.23 4.31
CA VAL A 389 -20.54 -13.04 4.45
C VAL A 389 -21.18 -13.03 3.07
N LYS A 390 -22.16 -13.89 2.84
CA LYS A 390 -22.92 -13.93 1.59
C LYS A 390 -23.64 -12.59 1.37
N GLY A 391 -23.64 -12.09 0.12
CA GLY A 391 -24.29 -10.83 -0.25
C GLY A 391 -23.42 -9.59 -0.12
N MET A 392 -22.16 -9.73 0.34
CA MET A 392 -21.17 -8.66 0.25
C MET A 392 -20.49 -8.67 -1.12
N LEU A 393 -19.96 -7.53 -1.52
CA LEU A 393 -19.29 -7.31 -2.78
C LEU A 393 -18.04 -8.20 -2.94
N GLU A 394 -17.94 -8.91 -4.07
CA GLU A 394 -16.71 -9.59 -4.49
C GLU A 394 -15.93 -8.69 -5.44
N GLU A 395 -14.61 -8.59 -5.23
CA GLU A 395 -13.70 -7.86 -6.10
C GLU A 395 -12.63 -8.77 -6.65
N ASN A 396 -12.35 -8.63 -7.94
CA ASN A 396 -11.21 -9.29 -8.59
C ASN A 396 -10.46 -8.23 -9.38
N TYR A 397 -9.16 -8.09 -9.16
CA TYR A 397 -8.39 -7.13 -9.94
C TYR A 397 -7.10 -7.72 -10.50
N LEU A 398 -6.78 -7.24 -11.69
CA LEU A 398 -5.51 -7.41 -12.34
C LEU A 398 -4.73 -6.10 -12.18
N ARG A 399 -3.55 -6.18 -11.58
CA ARG A 399 -2.64 -5.06 -11.41
C ARG A 399 -1.35 -5.34 -12.18
N VAL A 400 -0.95 -4.37 -13.01
CA VAL A 400 0.36 -4.37 -13.67
C VAL A 400 1.23 -3.34 -12.96
N ASN A 401 2.36 -3.79 -12.42
CA ASN A 401 3.34 -2.93 -11.75
C ASN A 401 4.55 -2.76 -12.67
N ILE A 402 5.01 -1.51 -12.77
CA ILE A 402 6.21 -1.12 -13.50
C ILE A 402 7.10 -0.37 -12.52
N GLY A 403 8.31 -0.85 -12.31
CA GLY A 403 9.29 -0.23 -11.43
C GLY A 403 10.64 -0.10 -12.14
N LEU A 404 11.29 1.02 -11.96
CA LEU A 404 12.62 1.28 -12.51
C LEU A 404 13.60 1.47 -11.36
N THR A 405 14.52 0.51 -11.22
CA THR A 405 15.68 0.62 -10.33
C THR A 405 16.86 1.11 -11.13
N PHE A 406 17.21 2.36 -10.95
CA PHE A 406 18.41 2.97 -11.51
C PHE A 406 19.57 2.75 -10.53
N ASN A 407 20.68 2.20 -11.02
CA ASN A 407 21.85 1.89 -10.21
C ASN A 407 23.10 2.41 -10.94
N ASP A 408 23.69 3.46 -10.38
CA ASP A 408 24.89 4.07 -10.96
C ASP A 408 26.00 4.21 -9.90
N ARG A 409 27.21 4.31 -10.38
CA ARG A 409 28.40 4.56 -9.55
C ARG A 409 28.65 6.05 -9.43
N TRP A 410 28.25 6.63 -8.31
CA TRP A 410 28.54 8.00 -7.96
C TRP A 410 29.73 8.06 -6.99
N PHE A 411 30.32 9.25 -6.81
CA PHE A 411 31.43 9.49 -5.88
C PHE A 411 32.78 8.87 -6.30
N MET A 412 32.98 8.57 -7.58
CA MET A 412 34.30 8.21 -8.07
C MET A 412 35.19 9.47 -8.11
N LYS A 413 36.37 9.40 -7.47
CA LYS A 413 37.39 10.45 -7.66
C LYS A 413 37.85 10.39 -9.13
N TRP A 414 37.66 11.49 -9.84
CA TRP A 414 38.25 11.64 -11.16
C TRP A 414 39.77 11.57 -10.98
N LYS A 415 40.45 10.61 -11.61
CA LYS A 415 41.89 10.68 -11.79
C LYS A 415 42.12 11.72 -12.88
N VAL A 416 42.62 12.88 -12.51
CA VAL A 416 43.23 13.82 -13.45
C VAL A 416 44.56 13.20 -13.81
N GLU A 417 44.71 12.67 -15.05
CA GLU A 417 45.97 12.30 -15.62
C GLU A 417 46.69 13.56 -16.11
#